data_fc51a69a919d2db9fa3d856344573ef1
#
_entry.id   fc51a69a919d2db9fa3d856344573ef1
#
_cell.length_a   1.000
_cell.length_b   1.000
_cell.length_c   1.000
_cell.angle_alpha   90.00
_cell.angle_beta   90.00
_cell.angle_gamma   90.00
#
_symmetry.space_group_name_H-M   'P 1'
#
loop_
_entity.id
_entity.type
_entity.pdbx_description
1 polymer ?
#
loop_
_entity_poly.entity_id
_entity_poly.type
_entity_poly.pdbx_seq_one_letter_code
_entity_poly.pdbx_strand_id
1 'polypeptide(L)'
;EIEHINKICDYNKNEQLKNKKQWLNSYRFSFSTNGINYHTEKVQKFIEKNHSHLSIGITIDGTEMLHDLNRVYKDSGKGSYKDVVKNIPLWLKQFPNGATKVTICSENIPYIKESVLHLFDIGIHDVNINCVFENVWKEGDDAKLEEQLMSLADSIIDNDLYKDNRCSFFWEHMGKPMDCKLENNNWCGAGKMLSIDAAGNFYPCTRFAQYSLRDKKAWIIGNIH
;
A
#
# COMPACT_ATOMS: atom_id res chain seq x y z
N GLU A 1 -4.86 -18.39 2.54
CA GLU A 1 -3.69 -17.49 2.43
C GLU A 1 -2.82 -17.56 3.69
N ILE A 2 -3.36 -17.28 4.89
CA ILE A 2 -2.60 -17.32 6.17
C ILE A 2 -1.89 -18.67 6.36
N GLU A 3 -2.51 -19.78 6.02
CA GLU A 3 -1.91 -21.12 6.13
C GLU A 3 -0.72 -21.31 5.18
N HIS A 4 -0.82 -20.82 3.96
CA HIS A 4 0.29 -20.87 3.00
C HIS A 4 1.47 -20.01 3.45
N ILE A 5 1.20 -18.80 3.96
CA ILE A 5 2.23 -17.92 4.48
C ILE A 5 2.92 -18.54 5.69
N ASN A 6 2.17 -19.16 6.60
CA ASN A 6 2.76 -19.91 7.73
C ASN A 6 3.68 -21.03 7.25
N LYS A 7 3.30 -21.79 6.22
CA LYS A 7 4.16 -22.85 5.65
C LYS A 7 5.44 -22.28 5.05
N ILE A 8 5.38 -21.12 4.36
CA ILE A 8 6.56 -20.45 3.82
C ILE A 8 7.47 -19.97 4.94
N CYS A 9 6.93 -19.37 6.00
CA CYS A 9 7.71 -18.94 7.16
C CYS A 9 8.40 -20.13 7.85
N ASP A 10 7.69 -21.23 8.05
CA ASP A 10 8.23 -22.43 8.67
C ASP A 10 9.30 -23.10 7.79
N TYR A 11 9.08 -23.15 6.46
CA TYR A 11 10.08 -23.62 5.51
C TYR A 11 11.36 -22.77 5.57
N ASN A 12 11.24 -21.44 5.51
CA ASN A 12 12.39 -20.55 5.58
C ASN A 12 13.19 -20.71 6.87
N LYS A 13 12.52 -20.84 8.02
CA LYS A 13 13.17 -21.11 9.30
C LYS A 13 13.95 -22.44 9.29
N ASN A 14 13.34 -23.50 8.76
CA ASN A 14 13.97 -24.81 8.67
C ASN A 14 15.17 -24.81 7.71
N GLU A 15 15.08 -24.15 6.56
CA GLU A 15 16.18 -24.03 5.61
C GLU A 15 17.34 -23.21 6.18
N GLN A 16 17.04 -22.16 6.95
CA GLN A 16 18.05 -21.39 7.67
C GLN A 16 18.82 -22.24 8.67
N LEU A 17 18.12 -23.06 9.46
CA LEU A 17 18.73 -23.98 10.42
C LEU A 17 19.65 -25.00 9.72
N LYS A 18 19.22 -25.56 8.57
CA LYS A 18 19.98 -26.52 7.79
C LYS A 18 21.20 -25.92 7.11
N ASN A 19 21.04 -24.76 6.49
CA ASN A 19 22.01 -24.22 5.54
C ASN A 19 22.86 -23.08 6.12
N LYS A 20 22.55 -22.58 7.33
CA LYS A 20 23.23 -21.44 7.99
C LYS A 20 23.31 -20.18 7.09
N LYS A 21 22.33 -19.97 6.22
CA LYS A 21 22.31 -18.88 5.26
C LYS A 21 21.75 -17.61 5.91
N GLN A 22 22.58 -16.61 6.13
CA GLN A 22 22.19 -15.35 6.79
C GLN A 22 21.04 -14.60 6.08
N TRP A 23 20.95 -14.67 4.74
CA TRP A 23 19.88 -14.01 4.00
C TRP A 23 18.47 -14.51 4.37
N LEU A 24 18.34 -15.72 4.88
CA LEU A 24 17.07 -16.26 5.40
C LEU A 24 16.60 -15.56 6.67
N ASN A 25 17.49 -14.88 7.40
CA ASN A 25 17.13 -14.06 8.55
C ASN A 25 16.53 -12.71 8.16
N SER A 26 16.80 -12.26 6.93
CA SER A 26 16.45 -10.91 6.48
C SER A 26 15.17 -10.85 5.64
N TYR A 27 14.47 -12.00 5.46
CA TYR A 27 13.21 -11.99 4.72
C TYR A 27 12.12 -11.26 5.47
N ARG A 28 11.28 -10.55 4.72
CA ARG A 28 10.11 -9.86 5.25
C ARG A 28 8.94 -10.04 4.30
N PHE A 29 7.78 -10.29 4.86
CA PHE A 29 6.51 -10.27 4.14
C PHE A 29 5.84 -8.91 4.33
N SER A 30 5.53 -8.25 3.23
CA SER A 30 4.77 -7.01 3.23
C SER A 30 3.36 -7.26 2.71
N PHE A 31 2.36 -6.85 3.47
CA PHE A 31 0.95 -6.99 3.12
C PHE A 31 0.28 -5.62 3.04
N SER A 32 -0.58 -5.46 2.04
CA SER A 32 -1.61 -4.44 2.06
C SER A 32 -2.96 -5.14 2.25
N THR A 33 -3.72 -4.71 3.22
CA THR A 33 -5.03 -5.30 3.55
C THR A 33 -6.09 -4.22 3.69
N ASN A 34 -7.37 -4.59 3.49
CA ASN A 34 -8.49 -3.70 3.80
C ASN A 34 -8.73 -3.54 5.31
N GLY A 35 -8.05 -4.29 6.15
CA GLY A 35 -8.11 -4.14 7.60
C GLY A 35 -9.39 -4.59 8.30
N ILE A 36 -10.43 -4.98 7.57
CA ILE A 36 -11.76 -5.31 8.16
C ILE A 36 -11.66 -6.43 9.19
N ASN A 37 -10.93 -7.49 8.86
CA ASN A 37 -10.77 -8.68 9.70
C ASN A 37 -9.51 -8.64 10.59
N TYR A 38 -8.87 -7.48 10.71
CA TYR A 38 -7.59 -7.36 11.41
C TYR A 38 -7.64 -7.86 12.87
N HIS A 39 -8.74 -7.60 13.58
CA HIS A 39 -8.95 -7.96 14.98
C HIS A 39 -9.24 -9.46 15.21
N THR A 40 -9.45 -10.25 14.15
CA THR A 40 -9.86 -11.66 14.32
C THR A 40 -8.75 -12.50 14.94
N GLU A 41 -9.12 -13.46 15.75
CA GLU A 41 -8.18 -14.36 16.45
C GLU A 41 -7.20 -15.03 15.50
N LYS A 42 -7.66 -15.45 14.31
CA LYS A 42 -6.82 -16.08 13.29
C LYS A 42 -5.72 -15.12 12.78
N VAL A 43 -6.06 -13.86 12.54
CA VAL A 43 -5.11 -12.83 12.12
C VAL A 43 -4.15 -12.49 13.24
N GLN A 44 -4.66 -12.33 14.46
CA GLN A 44 -3.82 -11.98 15.62
C GLN A 44 -2.80 -13.08 15.94
N LYS A 45 -3.17 -14.34 15.94
CA LYS A 45 -2.25 -15.47 16.12
C LYS A 45 -1.18 -15.52 15.02
N PHE A 46 -1.56 -15.21 13.77
CA PHE A 46 -0.59 -15.13 12.67
C PHE A 46 0.42 -13.99 12.87
N ILE A 47 -0.06 -12.81 13.29
CA ILE A 47 0.81 -11.65 13.57
C ILE A 47 1.75 -11.98 14.74
N GLU A 48 1.23 -12.49 15.84
CA GLU A 48 2.04 -12.85 17.01
C GLU A 48 3.17 -13.82 16.64
N LYS A 49 2.85 -14.87 15.88
CA LYS A 49 3.84 -15.86 15.43
C LYS A 49 4.95 -15.29 14.56
N ASN A 50 4.63 -14.32 13.68
CA ASN A 50 5.50 -13.90 12.59
C ASN A 50 5.93 -12.42 12.65
N HIS A 51 5.60 -11.70 13.71
CA HIS A 51 5.71 -10.25 13.83
C HIS A 51 7.05 -9.68 13.33
N SER A 52 8.17 -10.30 13.70
CA SER A 52 9.52 -9.86 13.31
C SER A 52 9.78 -9.89 11.80
N HIS A 53 8.98 -10.62 11.04
CA HIS A 53 9.09 -10.79 9.59
C HIS A 53 7.94 -10.13 8.83
N LEU A 54 7.08 -9.37 9.51
CA LEU A 54 5.90 -8.76 8.89
C LEU A 54 6.04 -7.25 8.75
N SER A 55 5.44 -6.74 7.68
CA SER A 55 5.09 -5.35 7.49
C SER A 55 3.65 -5.32 6.97
N ILE A 56 2.73 -4.76 7.74
CA ILE A 56 1.31 -4.74 7.38
C ILE A 56 0.86 -3.29 7.24
N GLY A 57 0.39 -2.93 6.04
CA GLY A 57 -0.29 -1.68 5.77
C GLY A 57 -1.80 -1.90 5.67
N ILE A 58 -2.57 -1.08 6.36
CA ILE A 58 -4.03 -1.04 6.18
C ILE A 58 -4.37 0.01 5.14
N THR A 59 -5.21 -0.35 4.16
CA THR A 59 -5.70 0.59 3.16
C THR A 59 -6.91 1.35 3.70
N ILE A 60 -6.77 2.66 3.86
CA ILE A 60 -7.84 3.58 4.22
C ILE A 60 -7.63 4.87 3.43
N ASP A 61 -8.65 5.32 2.68
CA ASP A 61 -8.46 6.38 1.69
C ASP A 61 -8.67 7.80 2.26
N GLY A 62 -8.99 7.94 3.53
CA GLY A 62 -9.20 9.22 4.19
C GLY A 62 -10.44 9.25 5.07
N THR A 63 -11.26 10.30 4.95
CA THR A 63 -12.53 10.43 5.67
C THR A 63 -13.52 9.30 5.34
N GLU A 64 -14.52 9.09 6.21
CA GLU A 64 -15.61 8.11 5.96
C GLU A 64 -16.22 8.31 4.58
N MET A 65 -16.53 9.55 4.24
CA MET A 65 -17.15 9.89 2.96
C MET A 65 -16.28 9.44 1.78
N LEU A 66 -14.97 9.78 1.79
CA LEU A 66 -14.08 9.45 0.70
C LEU A 66 -13.80 7.95 0.61
N HIS A 67 -13.56 7.31 1.73
CA HIS A 67 -13.30 5.86 1.79
C HIS A 67 -14.49 5.07 1.24
N ASP A 68 -15.70 5.41 1.67
CA ASP A 68 -16.91 4.69 1.34
C ASP A 68 -17.45 4.98 -0.08
N LEU A 69 -16.87 5.97 -0.80
CA LEU A 69 -17.17 6.14 -2.24
C LEU A 69 -16.80 4.89 -3.06
N ASN A 70 -15.69 4.26 -2.74
CA ASN A 70 -15.15 3.17 -3.55
C ASN A 70 -14.95 1.86 -2.77
N ARG A 71 -15.04 1.90 -1.44
CA ARG A 71 -14.79 0.74 -0.59
C ARG A 71 -16.05 0.31 0.15
N VAL A 72 -16.89 -0.35 -0.61
CA VAL A 72 -18.17 -0.88 -0.15
C VAL A 72 -18.18 -2.39 -0.12
N TYR A 73 -19.00 -2.97 0.73
CA TYR A 73 -19.27 -4.40 0.72
C TYR A 73 -20.04 -4.78 -0.55
N LYS A 74 -19.55 -5.78 -1.27
CA LYS A 74 -20.12 -6.22 -2.55
C LYS A 74 -21.61 -6.57 -2.47
N ASP A 75 -22.00 -7.23 -1.39
CA ASP A 75 -23.33 -7.78 -1.24
C ASP A 75 -24.37 -6.74 -0.77
N SER A 76 -23.93 -5.77 0.05
CA SER A 76 -24.85 -4.78 0.67
C SER A 76 -24.71 -3.36 0.13
N GLY A 77 -23.60 -3.05 -0.56
CA GLY A 77 -23.26 -1.69 -0.94
C GLY A 77 -22.91 -0.77 0.24
N LYS A 78 -22.88 -1.29 1.48
CA LYS A 78 -22.54 -0.51 2.68
C LYS A 78 -21.05 -0.18 2.67
N GLY A 79 -20.71 1.06 3.07
CA GLY A 79 -19.32 1.48 3.27
C GLY A 79 -18.59 0.65 4.33
N SER A 80 -17.27 0.52 4.18
CA SER A 80 -16.44 -0.28 5.06
C SER A 80 -15.63 0.53 6.07
N TYR A 81 -15.65 1.86 5.99
CA TYR A 81 -14.84 2.75 6.82
C TYR A 81 -14.93 2.42 8.31
N LYS A 82 -16.14 2.33 8.86
CA LYS A 82 -16.36 2.06 10.29
C LYS A 82 -15.76 0.73 10.75
N ASP A 83 -15.74 -0.25 9.87
CA ASP A 83 -15.19 -1.56 10.17
C ASP A 83 -13.66 -1.60 10.05
N VAL A 84 -13.07 -0.69 9.30
CA VAL A 84 -11.62 -0.51 9.19
C VAL A 84 -11.08 0.32 10.32
N VAL A 85 -11.65 1.51 10.55
CA VAL A 85 -11.11 2.50 11.51
C VAL A 85 -11.04 1.98 12.94
N LYS A 86 -12.00 1.14 13.36
CA LYS A 86 -11.96 0.50 14.70
C LYS A 86 -10.73 -0.37 14.95
N ASN A 87 -10.07 -0.84 13.89
CA ASN A 87 -8.88 -1.68 13.97
C ASN A 87 -7.57 -0.88 13.93
N ILE A 88 -7.60 0.41 13.60
CA ILE A 88 -6.42 1.27 13.48
C ILE A 88 -5.63 1.33 14.80
N PRO A 89 -6.25 1.54 15.99
CA PRO A 89 -5.49 1.59 17.24
C PRO A 89 -4.73 0.28 17.54
N LEU A 90 -5.34 -0.87 17.27
CA LEU A 90 -4.68 -2.17 17.45
C LEU A 90 -3.52 -2.34 16.48
N TRP A 91 -3.74 -1.97 15.22
CA TRP A 91 -2.72 -2.04 14.17
C TRP A 91 -1.51 -1.15 14.50
N LEU A 92 -1.74 0.12 14.85
CA LEU A 92 -0.66 1.06 15.20
C LEU A 92 0.10 0.65 16.45
N LYS A 93 -0.57 0.01 17.43
CA LYS A 93 0.11 -0.57 18.59
C LYS A 93 1.10 -1.68 18.18
N GLN A 94 0.77 -2.49 17.18
CA GLN A 94 1.61 -3.59 16.71
C GLN A 94 2.64 -3.13 15.68
N PHE A 95 2.28 -2.16 14.84
CA PHE A 95 3.11 -1.60 13.78
C PHE A 95 3.12 -0.06 13.87
N PRO A 96 3.88 0.53 14.82
CA PRO A 96 3.88 1.98 15.06
C PRO A 96 4.27 2.82 13.85
N ASN A 97 5.09 2.26 12.95
CA ASN A 97 5.48 2.90 11.69
C ASN A 97 4.68 2.34 10.49
N GLY A 98 3.49 1.83 10.75
CA GLY A 98 2.61 1.30 9.70
C GLY A 98 2.15 2.41 8.76
N ALA A 99 2.34 2.20 7.46
CA ALA A 99 1.90 3.13 6.42
C ALA A 99 0.55 2.72 5.85
N THR A 100 -0.30 3.69 5.55
CA THR A 100 -1.51 3.46 4.77
C THR A 100 -1.29 3.67 3.29
N LYS A 101 -2.12 3.06 2.45
CA LYS A 101 -2.22 3.37 1.03
C LYS A 101 -3.53 4.09 0.75
N VAL A 102 -3.41 5.27 0.14
CA VAL A 102 -4.53 6.05 -0.39
C VAL A 102 -4.47 5.96 -1.91
N THR A 103 -5.60 5.71 -2.56
CA THR A 103 -5.69 5.71 -4.02
C THR A 103 -6.57 6.86 -4.45
N ILE A 104 -6.07 7.71 -5.33
CA ILE A 104 -6.80 8.87 -5.84
C ILE A 104 -7.02 8.79 -7.35
N CYS A 105 -8.16 9.29 -7.77
CA CYS A 105 -8.55 9.54 -9.16
C CYS A 105 -9.21 10.93 -9.25
N SER A 106 -9.66 11.32 -10.43
CA SER A 106 -10.31 12.62 -10.65
C SER A 106 -11.35 13.02 -9.59
N GLU A 107 -12.18 12.05 -9.17
CA GLU A 107 -13.27 12.30 -8.21
C GLU A 107 -12.78 12.52 -6.77
N ASN A 108 -11.58 12.07 -6.44
CA ASN A 108 -11.03 12.20 -5.09
C ASN A 108 -10.27 13.51 -4.87
N ILE A 109 -9.85 14.19 -5.94
CA ILE A 109 -8.99 15.38 -5.84
C ILE A 109 -9.51 16.42 -4.83
N PRO A 110 -10.79 16.81 -4.84
CA PRO A 110 -11.29 17.86 -3.93
C PRO A 110 -11.15 17.54 -2.44
N TYR A 111 -10.91 16.27 -2.11
CA TYR A 111 -10.92 15.76 -0.73
C TYR A 111 -9.54 15.35 -0.23
N ILE A 112 -8.46 15.57 -1.00
CA ILE A 112 -7.11 15.10 -0.66
C ILE A 112 -6.62 15.70 0.64
N LYS A 113 -6.70 17.03 0.77
CA LYS A 113 -6.26 17.73 1.97
C LYS A 113 -6.96 17.22 3.22
N GLU A 114 -8.28 17.23 3.20
CA GLU A 114 -9.10 16.78 4.34
C GLU A 114 -8.80 15.33 4.70
N SER A 115 -8.66 14.47 3.70
CA SER A 115 -8.38 13.05 3.89
C SER A 115 -7.02 12.80 4.51
N VAL A 116 -5.97 13.48 4.07
CA VAL A 116 -4.63 13.31 4.63
C VAL A 116 -4.58 13.81 6.08
N LEU A 117 -5.15 14.98 6.36
CA LEU A 117 -5.22 15.53 7.71
C LEU A 117 -6.01 14.61 8.65
N HIS A 118 -7.14 14.07 8.18
CA HIS A 118 -7.92 13.10 8.92
C HIS A 118 -7.12 11.82 9.25
N LEU A 119 -6.31 11.32 8.32
CA LEU A 119 -5.46 10.16 8.57
C LEU A 119 -4.40 10.45 9.65
N PHE A 120 -3.83 11.65 9.66
CA PHE A 120 -2.93 12.08 10.74
C PHE A 120 -3.64 12.16 12.09
N ASP A 121 -4.86 12.70 12.12
CA ASP A 121 -5.66 12.83 13.34
C ASP A 121 -6.03 11.47 13.97
N ILE A 122 -6.23 10.43 13.17
CA ILE A 122 -6.47 9.06 13.68
C ILE A 122 -5.18 8.29 13.98
N GLY A 123 -4.02 8.97 13.93
CA GLY A 123 -2.70 8.46 14.33
C GLY A 123 -1.93 7.74 13.24
N ILE A 124 -2.32 7.84 11.98
CA ILE A 124 -1.57 7.26 10.85
C ILE A 124 -0.55 8.30 10.37
N HIS A 125 0.71 8.12 10.77
CA HIS A 125 1.78 9.09 10.52
C HIS A 125 2.51 8.93 9.17
N ASP A 126 2.22 7.88 8.39
CA ASP A 126 2.83 7.64 7.08
C ASP A 126 1.74 7.34 6.04
N VAL A 127 1.47 8.34 5.21
CA VAL A 127 0.42 8.31 4.19
C VAL A 127 1.03 8.20 2.80
N ASN A 128 0.89 7.03 2.18
CA ASN A 128 1.33 6.76 0.82
C ASN A 128 0.18 6.93 -0.16
N ILE A 129 0.25 7.96 -1.00
CA ILE A 129 -0.78 8.27 -1.98
C ILE A 129 -0.33 7.78 -3.37
N ASN A 130 -1.24 7.09 -4.05
CA ASN A 130 -1.03 6.61 -5.42
C ASN A 130 -2.12 7.17 -6.34
N CYS A 131 -1.69 7.76 -7.44
CA CYS A 131 -2.59 8.14 -8.52
C CYS A 131 -2.98 6.90 -9.33
N VAL A 132 -4.24 6.81 -9.73
CA VAL A 132 -4.72 5.77 -10.66
C VAL A 132 -4.01 5.95 -12.00
N PHE A 133 -3.50 4.87 -12.58
CA PHE A 133 -2.76 4.90 -13.86
C PHE A 133 -3.68 4.83 -15.08
N GLU A 134 -4.89 4.36 -14.90
CA GLU A 134 -5.89 4.24 -15.94
C GLU A 134 -6.37 5.63 -16.40
N ASN A 135 -6.99 5.68 -17.57
CA ASN A 135 -7.52 6.93 -18.13
C ASN A 135 -8.81 7.36 -17.43
N VAL A 136 -8.66 7.84 -16.20
CA VAL A 136 -9.76 8.33 -15.33
C VAL A 136 -9.68 9.82 -15.04
N TRP A 137 -8.66 10.48 -15.59
CA TRP A 137 -8.36 11.88 -15.35
C TRP A 137 -9.10 12.77 -16.33
N LYS A 138 -9.50 13.97 -15.89
CA LYS A 138 -10.23 14.96 -16.67
C LYS A 138 -9.35 16.19 -16.90
N GLU A 139 -9.67 16.95 -17.92
CA GLU A 139 -9.04 18.25 -18.16
C GLU A 139 -9.18 19.17 -16.93
N GLY A 140 -8.06 19.79 -16.55
CA GLY A 140 -7.98 20.68 -15.38
C GLY A 140 -7.81 19.94 -14.03
N ASP A 141 -7.66 18.61 -14.00
CA ASP A 141 -7.42 17.87 -12.76
C ASP A 141 -6.01 18.14 -12.20
N ASP A 142 -5.05 18.45 -13.06
CA ASP A 142 -3.70 18.87 -12.69
C ASP A 142 -3.72 20.14 -11.84
N ALA A 143 -4.42 21.19 -12.29
CA ALA A 143 -4.57 22.43 -11.55
C ALA A 143 -5.30 22.23 -10.20
N LYS A 144 -6.35 21.43 -10.17
CA LYS A 144 -7.06 21.09 -8.93
C LYS A 144 -6.18 20.31 -7.95
N LEU A 145 -5.37 19.37 -8.47
CA LEU A 145 -4.43 18.60 -7.66
C LEU A 145 -3.37 19.53 -7.07
N GLU A 146 -2.80 20.43 -7.86
CA GLU A 146 -1.85 21.43 -7.40
C GLU A 146 -2.44 22.28 -6.26
N GLU A 147 -3.66 22.83 -6.43
CA GLU A 147 -4.37 23.59 -5.40
C GLU A 147 -4.51 22.79 -4.08
N GLN A 148 -4.95 21.55 -4.18
CA GLN A 148 -5.10 20.69 -3.01
C GLN A 148 -3.77 20.39 -2.31
N LEU A 149 -2.71 20.14 -3.09
CA LEU A 149 -1.38 19.87 -2.53
C LEU A 149 -0.77 21.12 -1.89
N MET A 150 -0.92 22.29 -2.50
CA MET A 150 -0.47 23.55 -1.90
C MET A 150 -1.21 23.82 -0.59
N SER A 151 -2.53 23.70 -0.58
CA SER A 151 -3.34 23.89 0.62
C SER A 151 -3.03 22.86 1.73
N LEU A 152 -2.69 21.63 1.35
CA LEU A 152 -2.22 20.60 2.29
C LEU A 152 -0.84 20.94 2.85
N ALA A 153 0.09 21.41 1.99
CA ALA A 153 1.42 21.82 2.40
C ALA A 153 1.37 22.96 3.43
N ASP A 154 0.56 23.99 3.16
CA ASP A 154 0.36 25.10 4.11
C ASP A 154 -0.13 24.59 5.46
N SER A 155 -1.13 23.70 5.47
CA SER A 155 -1.65 23.14 6.72
C SER A 155 -0.62 22.29 7.48
N ILE A 156 0.23 21.55 6.76
CA ILE A 156 1.31 20.74 7.36
C ILE A 156 2.37 21.65 7.98
N ILE A 157 2.72 22.75 7.32
CA ILE A 157 3.73 23.71 7.78
C ILE A 157 3.20 24.53 8.95
N ASP A 158 2.04 25.16 8.81
CA ASP A 158 1.46 26.07 9.79
C ASP A 158 1.17 25.37 11.14
N ASN A 159 0.90 24.07 11.11
CA ASN A 159 0.63 23.28 12.33
C ASN A 159 1.80 22.36 12.73
N ASP A 160 2.99 22.56 12.18
CA ASP A 160 4.19 21.77 12.49
C ASP A 160 4.02 20.25 12.28
N LEU A 161 3.05 19.81 11.49
CA LEU A 161 2.69 18.38 11.31
C LEU A 161 3.80 17.58 10.65
N TYR A 162 4.69 18.21 9.89
CA TYR A 162 5.84 17.58 9.22
C TYR A 162 6.85 16.95 10.21
N LYS A 163 6.80 17.32 11.48
CA LYS A 163 7.71 16.77 12.51
C LYS A 163 7.43 15.31 12.77
N ASP A 164 6.16 14.91 12.76
CA ASP A 164 5.73 13.57 13.13
C ASP A 164 5.05 12.81 11.96
N ASN A 165 4.68 13.52 10.89
CA ASN A 165 3.87 12.93 9.82
C ASN A 165 4.59 13.01 8.47
N ARG A 166 4.29 12.05 7.60
CA ARG A 166 4.82 11.93 6.24
C ARG A 166 3.70 11.71 5.25
N CYS A 167 3.78 12.43 4.13
CA CYS A 167 2.93 12.21 2.98
C CYS A 167 3.81 12.00 1.75
N SER A 168 3.55 10.96 0.97
CA SER A 168 4.41 10.59 -0.16
C SER A 168 4.55 11.68 -1.24
N PHE A 169 3.57 12.54 -1.41
CA PHE A 169 3.67 13.67 -2.34
C PHE A 169 4.75 14.70 -1.96
N PHE A 170 5.14 14.74 -0.69
CA PHE A 170 6.16 15.69 -0.19
C PHE A 170 7.50 15.00 0.13
N TRP A 171 7.73 13.78 -0.36
CA TRP A 171 9.03 13.15 -0.21
C TRP A 171 10.09 13.88 -1.03
N GLU A 172 11.29 13.96 -0.47
CA GLU A 172 12.42 14.73 -1.04
C GLU A 172 12.69 14.44 -2.53
N HIS A 173 12.45 13.21 -2.98
CA HIS A 173 12.72 12.79 -4.35
C HIS A 173 11.52 12.94 -5.30
N MET A 174 10.37 13.33 -4.80
CA MET A 174 9.18 13.49 -5.62
C MET A 174 9.35 14.71 -6.55
N GLY A 175 9.09 14.51 -7.83
CA GLY A 175 9.21 15.57 -8.84
C GLY A 175 10.63 15.94 -9.25
N LYS A 176 11.67 15.35 -8.66
CA LYS A 176 13.06 15.59 -9.12
C LYS A 176 13.30 14.90 -10.47
N PRO A 177 13.97 15.58 -11.42
CA PRO A 177 14.41 14.95 -12.65
C PRO A 177 15.29 13.73 -12.36
N MET A 178 15.11 12.66 -13.14
CA MET A 178 15.97 11.50 -13.05
C MET A 178 17.39 11.86 -13.52
N ASP A 179 18.43 11.41 -12.81
CA ASP A 179 19.81 11.55 -13.27
C ASP A 179 19.95 10.85 -14.62
N CYS A 180 20.48 11.58 -15.63
CA CYS A 180 20.70 11.07 -16.98
C CYS A 180 21.59 9.81 -17.00
N LYS A 181 22.46 9.61 -16.02
CA LYS A 181 23.24 8.37 -15.86
C LYS A 181 22.37 7.16 -15.54
N LEU A 182 21.12 7.36 -15.15
CA LEU A 182 20.16 6.33 -14.80
C LEU A 182 19.09 6.09 -15.89
N GLU A 183 19.25 6.69 -17.08
CA GLU A 183 18.28 6.60 -18.19
C GLU A 183 17.87 5.16 -18.55
N ASN A 184 18.78 4.21 -18.40
CA ASN A 184 18.53 2.79 -18.66
C ASN A 184 18.02 2.02 -17.43
N ASN A 185 17.79 2.69 -16.30
CA ASN A 185 17.25 2.07 -15.09
C ASN A 185 15.78 2.42 -14.91
N ASN A 186 14.99 1.44 -14.49
CA ASN A 186 13.65 1.70 -14.03
C ASN A 186 13.60 1.79 -12.50
N TRP A 187 12.77 2.67 -11.98
CA TRP A 187 12.54 2.85 -10.55
C TRP A 187 11.41 1.97 -10.01
N CYS A 188 10.58 1.42 -10.88
CA CYS A 188 9.44 0.61 -10.48
C CYS A 188 9.79 -0.83 -10.06
N GLY A 189 11.07 -1.21 -10.16
CA GLY A 189 11.56 -2.54 -9.80
C GLY A 189 11.29 -3.64 -10.83
N ALA A 190 10.68 -3.33 -11.99
CA ALA A 190 10.53 -4.31 -13.07
C ALA A 190 11.91 -4.85 -13.48
N GLY A 191 12.05 -6.17 -13.60
CA GLY A 191 13.33 -6.84 -13.84
C GLY A 191 14.16 -7.12 -12.57
N LYS A 192 13.81 -6.50 -11.42
CA LYS A 192 14.39 -6.79 -10.10
C LYS A 192 13.39 -7.46 -9.17
N MET A 193 12.13 -7.53 -9.55
CA MET A 193 11.06 -8.18 -8.83
C MET A 193 10.42 -9.27 -9.68
N LEU A 194 9.77 -10.19 -9.04
CA LEU A 194 9.00 -11.24 -9.65
C LEU A 194 7.61 -11.25 -9.05
N SER A 195 6.58 -11.24 -9.87
CA SER A 195 5.19 -11.42 -9.43
C SER A 195 4.70 -12.80 -9.82
N ILE A 196 3.90 -13.39 -8.96
CA ILE A 196 3.34 -14.74 -9.13
C ILE A 196 1.84 -14.65 -8.93
N ASP A 197 1.07 -15.23 -9.84
CA ASP A 197 -0.37 -15.35 -9.68
C ASP A 197 -0.78 -16.68 -9.00
N ALA A 198 -2.08 -16.84 -8.77
CA ALA A 198 -2.63 -18.04 -8.12
C ALA A 198 -2.47 -19.32 -8.98
N ALA A 199 -2.25 -19.19 -10.28
CA ALA A 199 -1.97 -20.29 -11.21
C ALA A 199 -0.47 -20.63 -11.31
N GLY A 200 0.37 -19.93 -10.55
CA GLY A 200 1.82 -20.13 -10.55
C GLY A 200 2.56 -19.48 -11.71
N ASN A 201 1.91 -18.62 -12.49
CA ASN A 201 2.58 -17.91 -13.58
C ASN A 201 3.44 -16.77 -13.04
N PHE A 202 4.64 -16.62 -13.58
CA PHE A 202 5.56 -15.55 -13.30
C PHE A 202 5.42 -14.37 -14.25
N TYR A 203 5.54 -13.16 -13.70
CA TYR A 203 5.51 -11.89 -14.43
C TYR A 203 6.66 -10.99 -13.99
N PRO A 204 7.18 -10.11 -14.86
CA PRO A 204 8.22 -9.14 -14.48
C PRO A 204 7.79 -8.18 -13.38
N CYS A 205 6.48 -7.94 -13.24
CA CYS A 205 5.86 -7.07 -12.24
C CYS A 205 4.35 -7.33 -12.24
N THR A 206 3.65 -6.99 -11.17
CA THR A 206 2.18 -7.13 -11.06
C THR A 206 1.41 -6.43 -12.19
N ARG A 207 1.97 -5.36 -12.76
CA ARG A 207 1.36 -4.64 -13.89
C ARG A 207 1.29 -5.45 -15.20
N PHE A 208 2.07 -6.50 -15.32
CA PHE A 208 2.05 -7.40 -16.49
C PHE A 208 1.17 -8.63 -16.28
N ALA A 209 0.56 -8.76 -15.12
CA ALA A 209 -0.39 -9.84 -14.83
C ALA A 209 -1.74 -9.60 -15.51
N GLN A 210 -2.46 -10.68 -15.81
CA GLN A 210 -3.77 -10.65 -16.50
C GLN A 210 -4.76 -9.72 -15.80
N TYR A 211 -4.75 -9.66 -14.46
CA TYR A 211 -5.64 -8.82 -13.66
C TYR A 211 -5.40 -7.32 -13.81
N SER A 212 -4.19 -6.93 -14.22
CA SER A 212 -3.80 -5.54 -14.40
C SER A 212 -3.91 -5.04 -15.84
N LEU A 213 -4.23 -5.94 -16.78
CA LEU A 213 -4.26 -5.65 -18.21
C LEU A 213 -5.65 -6.00 -18.77
N ARG A 214 -6.53 -5.00 -18.91
CA ARG A 214 -7.89 -5.22 -19.42
C ARG A 214 -7.91 -5.62 -20.88
N ASP A 215 -7.11 -4.93 -21.70
CA ASP A 215 -7.15 -5.03 -23.17
C ASP A 215 -5.83 -5.56 -23.76
N LYS A 216 -4.94 -6.10 -22.94
CA LYS A 216 -3.65 -6.61 -23.39
C LYS A 216 -3.40 -8.00 -22.84
N LYS A 217 -2.71 -8.82 -23.63
CA LYS A 217 -2.28 -10.14 -23.20
C LYS A 217 -1.29 -10.02 -22.03
N ALA A 218 -1.48 -10.82 -21.01
CA ALA A 218 -0.54 -10.94 -19.89
C ALA A 218 0.85 -11.37 -20.38
N TRP A 219 1.88 -10.82 -19.76
CA TRP A 219 3.26 -11.14 -20.12
C TRP A 219 3.83 -12.19 -19.17
N ILE A 220 3.50 -13.44 -19.43
CA ILE A 220 4.00 -14.59 -18.66
C ILE A 220 5.44 -14.87 -19.08
N ILE A 221 6.36 -14.91 -18.11
CA ILE A 221 7.78 -15.20 -18.32
C ILE A 221 8.20 -16.57 -17.81
N GLY A 222 7.30 -17.31 -17.18
CA GLY A 222 7.51 -18.66 -16.68
C GLY A 222 6.34 -19.13 -15.84
N ASN A 223 6.44 -20.35 -15.33
CA ASN A 223 5.47 -20.95 -14.41
C ASN A 223 6.21 -21.79 -13.36
N ILE A 224 5.62 -21.94 -12.18
CA ILE A 224 6.20 -22.70 -11.05
C ILE A 224 6.15 -24.21 -11.26
N HIS A 225 5.33 -24.72 -12.20
CA HIS A 225 5.14 -26.14 -12.48
C HIS A 225 5.99 -26.66 -13.60
#